data_6156e8d4d2682e500992134d86181f9b
#
_entry.id   6156e8d4d2682e500992134d86181f9b
#
_cell.length_a   1.000
_cell.length_b   1.000
_cell.length_c   1.000
_cell.angle_alpha   90.00
_cell.angle_beta   90.00
_cell.angle_gamma   90.00
#
_symmetry.space_group_name_H-M   'P 1'
#
loop_
_entity.id
_entity.type
_entity.pdbx_description
1 polymer ?
#
loop_
_entity_poly.entity_id
_entity_poly.type
_entity_poly.pdbx_seq_one_letter_code
_entity_poly.pdbx_strand_id
1 'polypeptide(L)'
;LPFLISELSKLNHLPFVKDHLFEGLGSYVQLSSKNKSFSKSYNRIQIDSVFYHDQILKRFDHEALLNASLPKTKVYARKEIDAAILAVKNSMAIYERETDPITYMDERSFSLYELERGVTVAFYGMIPERQLPLESYVGFTLFKNGLPAAYGGAWIFGEYANFGINIFESFRGGESGYMMCQLLRVYKQVFNISFFEVEAYQFGLDNPDGIKTGAFWFYYRYGFRPIDSKLKKIAKDESVKIAKRKNYHTSKKVLVQFTESNMGLQLAVKKIVSLYDIS
;
A
#
# COMPACT_ATOMS: atom_id res chain seq x y z
N LEU A 1 27.29 4.31 20.88
CA LEU A 1 25.99 4.79 20.44
C LEU A 1 25.74 6.29 20.75
N PRO A 2 25.95 6.84 22.00
CA PRO A 2 25.73 8.26 22.29
C PRO A 2 26.52 9.20 21.38
N PHE A 3 27.78 8.92 21.10
CA PHE A 3 28.61 9.71 20.18
C PHE A 3 27.98 9.77 18.78
N LEU A 4 27.59 8.61 18.20
CA LEU A 4 26.99 8.56 16.88
C LEU A 4 25.66 9.37 16.82
N ILE A 5 24.82 9.23 17.83
CA ILE A 5 23.56 10.00 17.94
C ILE A 5 23.88 11.50 18.02
N SER A 6 24.88 11.89 18.81
CA SER A 6 25.31 13.29 18.94
C SER A 6 25.79 13.86 17.58
N GLU A 7 26.60 13.11 16.85
CA GLU A 7 27.12 13.57 15.54
C GLU A 7 26.00 13.68 14.50
N LEU A 8 25.14 12.69 14.41
CA LEU A 8 24.00 12.73 13.48
C LEU A 8 22.99 13.83 13.85
N SER A 9 22.83 14.13 15.14
CA SER A 9 21.93 15.19 15.59
C SER A 9 22.40 16.60 15.17
N LYS A 10 23.69 16.80 14.96
CA LYS A 10 24.23 18.04 14.40
C LYS A 10 23.75 18.33 12.97
N LEU A 11 23.31 17.27 12.27
CA LEU A 11 22.83 17.32 10.89
C LEU A 11 21.29 17.41 10.79
N ASN A 12 20.58 17.70 11.88
CA ASN A 12 19.12 17.78 11.86
C ASN A 12 18.57 18.83 10.88
N HIS A 13 19.34 19.87 10.56
CA HIS A 13 19.01 20.87 9.54
C HIS A 13 19.27 20.40 8.10
N LEU A 14 19.91 19.25 7.91
CA LEU A 14 20.21 18.62 6.63
C LEU A 14 19.70 17.16 6.62
N PRO A 15 18.39 16.93 6.67
CA PRO A 15 17.81 15.62 6.91
C PRO A 15 18.24 14.56 5.89
N PHE A 16 18.29 14.91 4.60
CA PHE A 16 18.71 13.95 3.56
C PHE A 16 20.19 13.55 3.68
N VAL A 17 21.06 14.49 4.06
CA VAL A 17 22.48 14.20 4.30
C VAL A 17 22.65 13.30 5.51
N LYS A 18 21.90 13.56 6.59
CA LYS A 18 21.89 12.73 7.79
C LYS A 18 21.45 11.30 7.49
N ASP A 19 20.37 11.15 6.72
CA ASP A 19 19.83 9.83 6.35
C ASP A 19 20.84 9.06 5.50
N HIS A 20 21.41 9.70 4.47
CA HIS A 20 22.42 9.08 3.61
C HIS A 20 23.67 8.64 4.39
N LEU A 21 24.15 9.43 5.32
CA LEU A 21 25.27 9.04 6.18
C LEU A 21 24.92 7.90 7.11
N PHE A 22 23.70 7.89 7.69
CA PHE A 22 23.24 6.80 8.55
C PHE A 22 23.10 5.48 7.77
N GLU A 23 22.53 5.52 6.58
CA GLU A 23 22.44 4.34 5.69
C GLU A 23 23.84 3.80 5.32
N GLY A 24 24.78 4.69 4.99
CA GLY A 24 26.16 4.33 4.67
C GLY A 24 26.93 3.64 5.81
N LEU A 25 26.47 3.78 7.07
CA LEU A 25 27.07 3.08 8.21
C LEU A 25 26.77 1.57 8.22
N GLY A 26 25.75 1.11 7.49
CA GLY A 26 25.30 -0.28 7.51
C GLY A 26 24.87 -0.77 8.91
N SER A 27 24.44 0.15 9.77
CA SER A 27 24.11 -0.12 11.16
C SER A 27 22.68 -0.66 11.29
N TYR A 28 22.49 -1.59 12.22
CA TYR A 28 21.18 -2.15 12.56
C TYR A 28 20.79 -1.71 13.98
N VAL A 29 19.51 -1.38 14.17
CA VAL A 29 18.96 -1.12 15.49
C VAL A 29 18.12 -2.32 15.93
N GLN A 30 18.56 -2.99 16.98
CA GLN A 30 17.78 -4.06 17.60
C GLN A 30 16.80 -3.45 18.60
N LEU A 31 15.50 -3.66 18.36
CA LEU A 31 14.43 -3.27 19.26
C LEU A 31 13.99 -4.47 20.09
N SER A 32 13.85 -4.25 21.39
CA SER A 32 13.25 -5.22 22.30
C SER A 32 12.27 -4.51 23.23
N SER A 33 11.15 -5.16 23.54
CA SER A 33 10.14 -4.58 24.44
C SER A 33 9.54 -5.68 25.32
N LYS A 34 9.31 -5.35 26.59
CA LYS A 34 8.51 -6.17 27.52
C LYS A 34 7.00 -5.95 27.32
N ASN A 35 6.60 -4.94 26.56
CA ASN A 35 5.21 -4.67 26.27
C ASN A 35 4.67 -5.72 25.29
N LYS A 36 3.61 -6.43 25.68
CA LYS A 36 2.96 -7.45 24.82
C LYS A 36 2.47 -6.87 23.49
N SER A 37 2.07 -5.59 23.45
CA SER A 37 1.65 -4.94 22.22
C SER A 37 2.77 -4.85 21.16
N PHE A 38 4.04 -4.99 21.55
CA PHE A 38 5.17 -5.09 20.62
C PHE A 38 5.38 -6.55 20.17
N SER A 39 4.34 -7.14 19.62
CA SER A 39 4.38 -8.50 19.05
C SER A 39 3.33 -8.67 17.96
N LYS A 40 3.54 -9.60 17.03
CA LYS A 40 2.62 -9.85 15.90
C LYS A 40 1.19 -10.20 16.33
N SER A 41 1.02 -10.83 17.47
CA SER A 41 -0.30 -11.29 17.97
C SER A 41 -1.07 -10.24 18.76
N TYR A 42 -0.37 -9.33 19.44
CA TYR A 42 -1.01 -8.35 20.33
C TYR A 42 -0.95 -6.92 19.81
N ASN A 43 -0.14 -6.64 18.78
CA ASN A 43 -0.16 -5.34 18.11
C ASN A 43 -1.41 -5.21 17.24
N ARG A 44 -2.39 -4.49 17.73
CA ARG A 44 -3.70 -4.34 17.08
C ARG A 44 -4.35 -3.02 17.44
N ILE A 45 -5.19 -2.51 16.56
CA ILE A 45 -6.12 -1.42 16.88
C ILE A 45 -7.33 -1.99 17.63
N GLN A 46 -7.98 -1.14 18.41
CA GLN A 46 -9.25 -1.48 19.05
C GLN A 46 -10.35 -1.55 17.98
N ILE A 47 -11.20 -2.55 18.05
CA ILE A 47 -12.37 -2.75 17.20
C ILE A 47 -13.59 -3.03 18.07
N ASP A 48 -14.77 -2.60 17.62
CA ASP A 48 -16.01 -2.81 18.33
C ASP A 48 -16.53 -4.25 18.19
N SER A 49 -16.28 -4.89 17.03
CA SER A 49 -16.69 -6.26 16.75
C SER A 49 -15.74 -6.95 15.78
N VAL A 50 -15.64 -8.28 15.92
CA VAL A 50 -14.87 -9.13 14.98
C VAL A 50 -15.79 -9.57 13.86
N PHE A 51 -15.35 -9.42 12.63
CA PHE A 51 -16.02 -9.99 11.48
C PHE A 51 -15.62 -11.46 11.30
N TYR A 52 -16.58 -12.36 11.31
CA TYR A 52 -16.39 -13.78 11.05
C TYR A 52 -16.74 -14.11 9.60
N HIS A 53 -15.88 -14.89 8.95
CA HIS A 53 -16.07 -15.31 7.56
C HIS A 53 -16.85 -16.62 7.50
N ASP A 54 -18.04 -16.61 6.92
CA ASP A 54 -18.70 -17.84 6.51
C ASP A 54 -18.03 -18.42 5.25
N GLN A 55 -17.59 -17.52 4.36
CA GLN A 55 -16.87 -17.87 3.14
C GLN A 55 -15.80 -16.83 2.81
N ILE A 56 -14.66 -17.31 2.27
CA ILE A 56 -13.62 -16.42 1.73
C ILE A 56 -14.12 -15.80 0.43
N LEU A 57 -14.10 -14.48 0.37
CA LEU A 57 -14.56 -13.70 -0.79
C LEU A 57 -13.49 -13.65 -1.89
N LYS A 58 -13.40 -14.72 -2.69
CA LYS A 58 -12.43 -14.82 -3.81
C LYS A 58 -12.91 -14.13 -5.09
N ARG A 59 -14.23 -14.00 -5.26
CA ARG A 59 -14.86 -13.37 -6.42
C ARG A 59 -15.91 -12.40 -5.93
N PHE A 60 -15.86 -11.18 -6.43
CA PHE A 60 -16.81 -10.12 -6.12
C PHE A 60 -16.81 -9.12 -7.28
N ASP A 61 -17.84 -8.31 -7.36
CA ASP A 61 -17.91 -7.20 -8.30
C ASP A 61 -17.04 -6.04 -7.74
N HIS A 62 -15.82 -5.95 -8.26
CA HIS A 62 -14.86 -4.94 -7.82
C HIS A 62 -15.23 -3.55 -8.34
N GLU A 63 -15.91 -3.44 -9.49
CA GLU A 63 -16.37 -2.15 -10.02
C GLU A 63 -17.50 -1.59 -9.16
N ALA A 64 -18.47 -2.42 -8.79
CA ALA A 64 -19.51 -2.04 -7.85
C ALA A 64 -18.92 -1.62 -6.49
N LEU A 65 -17.92 -2.36 -5.98
CA LEU A 65 -17.25 -2.03 -4.72
C LEU A 65 -16.54 -0.67 -4.79
N LEU A 66 -15.79 -0.40 -5.85
CA LEU A 66 -15.07 0.87 -6.04
C LEU A 66 -16.03 2.08 -6.15
N ASN A 67 -17.27 1.85 -6.58
CA ASN A 67 -18.30 2.88 -6.72
C ASN A 67 -19.24 2.99 -5.51
N ALA A 68 -19.24 2.02 -4.62
CA ALA A 68 -20.08 2.06 -3.41
C ALA A 68 -19.65 3.19 -2.48
N SER A 69 -20.59 3.92 -1.90
CA SER A 69 -20.31 4.98 -0.93
C SER A 69 -19.60 4.43 0.29
N LEU A 70 -18.64 5.19 0.84
CA LEU A 70 -17.97 4.81 2.08
C LEU A 70 -18.99 4.78 3.26
N PRO A 71 -18.81 3.89 4.23
CA PRO A 71 -19.56 3.95 5.48
C PRO A 71 -19.37 5.31 6.18
N LYS A 72 -20.30 5.66 7.06
CA LYS A 72 -20.15 6.86 7.89
C LYS A 72 -18.87 6.73 8.73
N THR A 73 -18.04 7.75 8.66
CA THR A 73 -16.82 7.82 9.45
C THR A 73 -17.17 7.92 10.94
N LYS A 74 -16.63 7.03 11.76
CA LYS A 74 -16.69 7.11 13.22
C LYS A 74 -15.84 8.30 13.69
N VAL A 75 -16.32 9.01 14.69
CA VAL A 75 -15.52 10.01 15.40
C VAL A 75 -14.76 9.30 16.53
N TYR A 76 -13.44 9.35 16.46
CA TYR A 76 -12.57 8.70 17.44
C TYR A 76 -12.13 9.68 18.53
N ALA A 77 -12.06 9.21 19.77
CA ALA A 77 -11.42 9.97 20.83
C ALA A 77 -9.90 10.05 20.60
N ARG A 78 -9.25 11.10 21.08
CA ARG A 78 -7.80 11.29 20.94
C ARG A 78 -7.01 10.05 21.38
N LYS A 79 -7.38 9.42 22.52
CA LYS A 79 -6.75 8.20 23.02
C LYS A 79 -6.83 7.01 22.03
N GLU A 80 -7.92 6.89 21.27
CA GLU A 80 -8.09 5.83 20.26
C GLU A 80 -7.16 6.09 19.08
N ILE A 81 -7.06 7.35 18.66
CA ILE A 81 -6.13 7.78 17.60
C ILE A 81 -4.68 7.52 18.01
N ASP A 82 -4.27 7.92 19.22
CA ASP A 82 -2.91 7.70 19.73
C ASP A 82 -2.57 6.20 19.79
N ALA A 83 -3.51 5.37 20.23
CA ALA A 83 -3.34 3.92 20.24
C ALA A 83 -3.22 3.33 18.83
N ALA A 84 -3.98 3.85 17.86
CA ALA A 84 -3.88 3.43 16.47
C ALA A 84 -2.56 3.86 15.82
N ILE A 85 -2.10 5.09 16.07
CA ILE A 85 -0.78 5.56 15.63
C ILE A 85 0.33 4.67 16.18
N LEU A 86 0.26 4.33 17.47
CA LEU A 86 1.22 3.41 18.10
C LEU A 86 1.19 2.03 17.44
N ALA A 87 0.00 1.49 17.14
CA ALA A 87 -0.14 0.21 16.47
C ALA A 87 0.46 0.24 15.04
N VAL A 88 0.29 1.34 14.31
CA VAL A 88 0.92 1.57 13.00
C VAL A 88 2.45 1.58 13.13
N LYS A 89 3.01 2.39 14.03
CA LYS A 89 4.46 2.48 14.29
C LYS A 89 5.04 1.12 14.69
N ASN A 90 4.40 0.42 15.62
CA ASN A 90 4.83 -0.91 16.03
C ASN A 90 4.79 -1.93 14.88
N SER A 91 3.80 -1.84 13.98
CA SER A 91 3.70 -2.77 12.85
C SER A 91 4.96 -2.78 12.00
N MET A 92 5.46 -1.60 11.64
CA MET A 92 6.66 -1.50 10.79
C MET A 92 7.89 -2.07 11.50
N ALA A 93 8.08 -1.72 12.77
CA ALA A 93 9.20 -2.25 13.55
C ALA A 93 9.13 -3.77 13.74
N ILE A 94 7.94 -4.32 14.07
CA ILE A 94 7.73 -5.76 14.30
C ILE A 94 7.92 -6.58 13.02
N TYR A 95 7.55 -6.03 11.86
CA TYR A 95 7.67 -6.70 10.58
C TYR A 95 8.96 -6.33 9.84
N GLU A 96 9.86 -5.54 10.45
CA GLU A 96 11.14 -5.12 9.88
C GLU A 96 10.96 -4.51 8.49
N ARG A 97 10.05 -3.52 8.41
CA ARG A 97 9.69 -2.86 7.17
C ARG A 97 10.14 -1.41 7.17
N GLU A 98 10.16 -0.85 5.98
CA GLU A 98 10.46 0.54 5.72
C GLU A 98 9.62 1.49 6.57
N THR A 99 10.25 2.51 7.16
CA THR A 99 9.65 3.31 8.23
C THR A 99 9.54 4.80 7.95
N ASP A 100 10.09 5.30 6.85
CA ASP A 100 10.14 6.74 6.57
C ASP A 100 8.77 7.43 6.69
N PRO A 101 7.72 6.97 6.01
CA PRO A 101 6.40 7.60 6.12
C PRO A 101 5.81 7.50 7.53
N ILE A 102 6.27 6.55 8.34
CA ILE A 102 5.84 6.35 9.72
C ILE A 102 6.68 7.19 10.67
N THR A 103 8.00 7.26 10.44
CA THR A 103 8.93 8.06 11.23
C THR A 103 8.62 9.54 11.09
N TYR A 104 8.32 9.98 9.88
CA TYR A 104 8.02 11.39 9.55
C TYR A 104 6.51 11.66 9.39
N MET A 105 5.67 10.82 10.03
CA MET A 105 4.22 10.98 10.01
C MET A 105 3.80 12.34 10.59
N ASP A 106 2.97 13.07 9.85
CA ASP A 106 2.19 14.16 10.42
C ASP A 106 0.95 13.60 11.12
N GLU A 107 1.02 13.48 12.44
CA GLU A 107 -0.08 12.91 13.23
C GLU A 107 -1.39 13.72 13.14
N ARG A 108 -1.36 14.97 12.66
CA ARG A 108 -2.54 15.80 12.42
C ARG A 108 -3.33 15.32 11.20
N SER A 109 -2.64 14.66 10.25
CA SER A 109 -3.24 14.08 9.04
C SER A 109 -3.80 12.68 9.25
N PHE A 110 -3.56 12.08 10.44
CA PHE A 110 -3.96 10.70 10.70
C PHE A 110 -5.48 10.54 10.72
N SER A 111 -5.97 9.57 9.97
CA SER A 111 -7.41 9.27 9.87
C SER A 111 -7.65 7.76 9.79
N LEU A 112 -8.79 7.32 10.34
CA LEU A 112 -9.23 5.92 10.32
C LEU A 112 -10.54 5.79 9.55
N TYR A 113 -10.62 4.77 8.69
CA TYR A 113 -11.81 4.40 7.93
C TYR A 113 -12.18 2.96 8.24
N GLU A 114 -13.26 2.76 8.96
CA GLU A 114 -13.85 1.43 9.16
C GLU A 114 -14.68 1.07 7.94
N LEU A 115 -14.39 -0.09 7.38
CA LEU A 115 -15.01 -0.59 6.17
C LEU A 115 -15.66 -1.94 6.44
N GLU A 116 -16.35 -2.48 5.46
CA GLU A 116 -17.05 -3.75 5.58
C GLU A 116 -16.06 -4.91 5.79
N ARG A 117 -16.54 -6.00 6.36
CA ARG A 117 -15.84 -7.26 6.57
C ARG A 117 -14.61 -7.14 7.48
N GLY A 118 -14.68 -6.26 8.49
CA GLY A 118 -13.61 -6.09 9.47
C GLY A 118 -12.33 -5.48 8.90
N VAL A 119 -12.43 -4.75 7.78
CA VAL A 119 -11.32 -3.96 7.23
C VAL A 119 -11.34 -2.57 7.86
N THR A 120 -10.21 -2.12 8.36
CA THR A 120 -10.00 -0.73 8.79
C THR A 120 -8.72 -0.22 8.13
N VAL A 121 -8.75 1.00 7.61
CA VAL A 121 -7.58 1.62 7.00
C VAL A 121 -7.20 2.88 7.76
N ALA A 122 -5.95 2.92 8.23
CA ALA A 122 -5.32 4.13 8.74
C ALA A 122 -4.60 4.82 7.58
N PHE A 123 -4.89 6.11 7.36
CA PHE A 123 -4.16 6.98 6.44
C PHE A 123 -3.37 8.03 7.19
N TYR A 124 -2.23 8.40 6.65
CA TYR A 124 -1.35 9.43 7.19
C TYR A 124 -0.46 10.04 6.11
N GLY A 125 -0.25 11.35 6.19
CA GLY A 125 0.76 12.05 5.39
C GLY A 125 2.08 12.16 6.13
N MET A 126 3.12 12.57 5.43
CA MET A 126 4.38 12.99 6.04
C MET A 126 4.35 14.49 6.38
N ILE A 127 5.22 14.88 7.30
CA ILE A 127 5.46 16.31 7.60
C ILE A 127 5.87 17.07 6.34
N PRO A 128 5.59 18.40 6.24
CA PRO A 128 5.84 19.18 5.03
C PRO A 128 7.29 19.10 4.53
N GLU A 129 8.26 19.01 5.43
CA GLU A 129 9.69 18.94 5.13
C GLU A 129 10.10 17.65 4.41
N ARG A 130 9.22 16.66 4.38
CA ARG A 130 9.43 15.36 3.73
C ARG A 130 8.48 15.13 2.54
N GLN A 131 7.65 16.10 2.21
CA GLN A 131 6.81 16.06 1.01
C GLN A 131 7.62 16.56 -0.21
N LEU A 132 7.28 16.05 -1.39
CA LEU A 132 7.81 16.56 -2.64
C LEU A 132 7.06 17.85 -3.05
N PRO A 133 7.68 18.72 -3.87
CA PRO A 133 7.07 19.99 -4.25
C PRO A 133 5.74 19.88 -5.00
N LEU A 134 5.55 18.80 -5.79
CA LEU A 134 4.38 18.60 -6.65
C LEU A 134 3.49 17.44 -6.21
N GLU A 135 4.05 16.46 -5.52
CA GLU A 135 3.38 15.24 -5.09
C GLU A 135 3.26 15.18 -3.58
N SER A 136 2.12 14.70 -3.10
CA SER A 136 1.92 14.42 -1.68
C SER A 136 1.94 12.90 -1.46
N TYR A 137 2.77 12.46 -0.53
CA TYR A 137 2.74 11.07 -0.09
C TYR A 137 1.61 10.86 0.92
N VAL A 138 0.74 9.91 0.63
CA VAL A 138 -0.30 9.44 1.55
C VAL A 138 -0.06 7.96 1.84
N GLY A 139 0.50 7.70 3.02
CA GLY A 139 0.73 6.34 3.50
C GLY A 139 -0.52 5.72 4.09
N PHE A 140 -0.54 4.39 4.14
CA PHE A 140 -1.59 3.67 4.83
C PHE A 140 -1.06 2.43 5.57
N THR A 141 -1.81 2.04 6.59
CA THR A 141 -1.79 0.70 7.19
C THR A 141 -3.20 0.14 7.20
N LEU A 142 -3.38 -1.01 6.59
CA LEU A 142 -4.66 -1.71 6.55
C LEU A 142 -4.69 -2.78 7.63
N PHE A 143 -5.77 -2.80 8.38
CA PHE A 143 -6.05 -3.77 9.43
C PHE A 143 -7.18 -4.70 9.02
N LYS A 144 -7.08 -5.95 9.40
CA LYS A 144 -8.15 -6.95 9.27
C LYS A 144 -8.50 -7.47 10.66
N ASN A 145 -9.72 -7.24 11.09
CA ASN A 145 -10.15 -7.53 12.48
C ASN A 145 -9.17 -6.93 13.52
N GLY A 146 -8.72 -5.70 13.29
CA GLY A 146 -7.79 -4.99 14.14
C GLY A 146 -6.32 -5.39 14.00
N LEU A 147 -5.99 -6.50 13.34
CA LEU A 147 -4.60 -6.93 13.12
C LEU A 147 -4.02 -6.31 11.85
N PRO A 148 -2.76 -5.83 11.86
CA PRO A 148 -2.09 -5.30 10.68
C PRO A 148 -2.05 -6.34 9.56
N ALA A 149 -2.58 -6.02 8.39
CA ALA A 149 -2.70 -6.94 7.26
C ALA A 149 -1.93 -6.49 6.03
N ALA A 150 -1.82 -5.17 5.82
CA ALA A 150 -1.05 -4.60 4.71
C ALA A 150 -0.59 -3.18 5.05
N TYR A 151 0.42 -2.71 4.33
CA TYR A 151 0.91 -1.34 4.38
C TYR A 151 1.35 -0.89 2.99
N GLY A 152 1.56 0.41 2.84
CA GLY A 152 2.05 1.03 1.63
C GLY A 152 1.68 2.49 1.55
N GLY A 153 1.52 3.02 0.36
CA GLY A 153 1.12 4.39 0.14
C GLY A 153 0.91 4.71 -1.32
N ALA A 154 0.63 5.97 -1.57
CA ALA A 154 0.57 6.52 -2.90
C ALA A 154 1.22 7.90 -2.93
N TRP A 155 1.98 8.19 -3.99
CA TRP A 155 2.31 9.54 -4.39
C TRP A 155 1.14 10.08 -5.20
N ILE A 156 0.57 11.19 -4.75
CA ILE A 156 -0.64 11.77 -5.32
C ILE A 156 -0.32 13.10 -6.00
N PHE A 157 -0.73 13.22 -7.26
CA PHE A 157 -0.70 14.46 -8.02
C PHE A 157 -2.08 14.71 -8.64
N GLY A 158 -2.83 15.66 -8.12
CA GLY A 158 -4.22 15.91 -8.53
C GLY A 158 -5.09 14.66 -8.40
N GLU A 159 -5.63 14.16 -9.50
CA GLU A 159 -6.47 12.95 -9.55
C GLU A 159 -5.68 11.66 -9.88
N TYR A 160 -4.36 11.76 -9.98
CA TYR A 160 -3.44 10.65 -10.24
C TYR A 160 -2.80 10.17 -8.95
N ALA A 161 -2.62 8.86 -8.83
CA ALA A 161 -1.90 8.22 -7.73
C ALA A 161 -0.97 7.12 -8.23
N ASN A 162 0.32 7.25 -7.94
CA ASN A 162 1.28 6.14 -8.05
C ASN A 162 1.19 5.33 -6.75
N PHE A 163 0.65 4.13 -6.84
CA PHE A 163 0.16 3.33 -5.72
C PHE A 163 0.97 2.05 -5.51
N GLY A 164 1.32 1.77 -4.27
CA GLY A 164 1.95 0.51 -3.87
C GLY A 164 1.31 -0.13 -2.65
N ILE A 165 1.20 -1.46 -2.64
CA ILE A 165 0.69 -2.25 -1.52
C ILE A 165 1.58 -3.44 -1.21
N ASN A 166 1.92 -3.60 0.06
CA ASN A 166 2.62 -4.74 0.61
C ASN A 166 1.72 -5.48 1.59
N ILE A 167 1.27 -6.69 1.22
CA ILE A 167 0.41 -7.51 2.06
C ILE A 167 1.30 -8.42 2.91
N PHE A 168 1.11 -8.39 4.25
CA PHE A 168 1.84 -9.26 5.15
C PHE A 168 1.55 -10.73 4.85
N GLU A 169 2.54 -11.59 5.01
CA GLU A 169 2.50 -12.99 4.58
C GLU A 169 1.27 -13.74 5.11
N SER A 170 0.91 -13.53 6.37
CA SER A 170 -0.27 -14.15 6.99
C SER A 170 -1.61 -13.79 6.34
N PHE A 171 -1.66 -12.73 5.53
CA PHE A 171 -2.85 -12.25 4.84
C PHE A 171 -2.78 -12.37 3.32
N ARG A 172 -1.68 -12.93 2.79
CA ARG A 172 -1.55 -13.20 1.35
C ARG A 172 -2.53 -14.29 0.90
N GLY A 173 -3.04 -14.15 -0.30
CA GLY A 173 -4.15 -14.99 -0.78
C GLY A 173 -5.49 -14.57 -0.17
N GLY A 174 -6.40 -15.51 0.05
CA GLY A 174 -7.68 -15.25 0.71
C GLY A 174 -8.45 -14.06 0.13
N GLU A 175 -8.62 -13.00 0.93
CA GLU A 175 -9.32 -11.76 0.58
C GLU A 175 -8.39 -10.59 0.22
N SER A 176 -7.13 -10.86 -0.12
CA SER A 176 -6.15 -9.79 -0.43
C SER A 176 -6.63 -8.84 -1.54
N GLY A 177 -7.29 -9.35 -2.57
CA GLY A 177 -7.88 -8.53 -3.62
C GLY A 177 -9.04 -7.66 -3.15
N TYR A 178 -9.87 -8.16 -2.24
CA TYR A 178 -10.92 -7.38 -1.61
C TYR A 178 -10.34 -6.24 -0.77
N MET A 179 -9.32 -6.54 0.03
CA MET A 179 -8.62 -5.53 0.83
C MET A 179 -8.01 -4.42 -0.04
N MET A 180 -7.37 -4.80 -1.15
CA MET A 180 -6.85 -3.81 -2.11
C MET A 180 -7.96 -2.94 -2.70
N CYS A 181 -9.07 -3.54 -3.15
CA CYS A 181 -10.19 -2.77 -3.73
C CYS A 181 -10.85 -1.85 -2.69
N GLN A 182 -10.96 -2.26 -1.44
CA GLN A 182 -11.41 -1.37 -0.36
C GLN A 182 -10.48 -0.17 -0.18
N LEU A 183 -9.18 -0.38 -0.23
CA LEU A 183 -8.19 0.68 -0.14
C LEU A 183 -8.29 1.65 -1.33
N LEU A 184 -8.36 1.14 -2.55
CA LEU A 184 -8.55 1.97 -3.77
C LEU A 184 -9.86 2.78 -3.71
N ARG A 185 -10.95 2.20 -3.14
CA ARG A 185 -12.23 2.88 -2.92
C ARG A 185 -12.08 4.08 -2.00
N VAL A 186 -11.29 3.96 -0.91
CA VAL A 186 -11.05 5.09 0.00
C VAL A 186 -10.21 6.15 -0.70
N TYR A 187 -9.11 5.80 -1.35
CA TYR A 187 -8.31 6.75 -2.13
C TYR A 187 -9.16 7.51 -3.17
N LYS A 188 -10.01 6.78 -3.90
CA LYS A 188 -10.91 7.37 -4.89
C LYS A 188 -11.83 8.42 -4.28
N GLN A 189 -12.45 8.13 -3.14
CA GLN A 189 -13.50 9.00 -2.59
C GLN A 189 -12.96 10.08 -1.66
N VAL A 190 -11.88 9.82 -0.92
CA VAL A 190 -11.31 10.79 0.03
C VAL A 190 -10.35 11.75 -0.67
N PHE A 191 -9.53 11.24 -1.59
CA PHE A 191 -8.49 12.02 -2.28
C PHE A 191 -8.86 12.31 -3.74
N ASN A 192 -10.09 11.98 -4.16
CA ASN A 192 -10.60 12.22 -5.52
C ASN A 192 -9.72 11.58 -6.63
N ILE A 193 -9.17 10.38 -6.38
CA ILE A 193 -8.30 9.71 -7.35
C ILE A 193 -9.15 9.08 -8.47
N SER A 194 -8.82 9.41 -9.70
CA SER A 194 -9.48 8.88 -10.90
C SER A 194 -8.58 7.96 -11.72
N PHE A 195 -7.26 7.96 -11.47
CA PHE A 195 -6.29 7.09 -12.12
C PHE A 195 -5.26 6.59 -11.11
N PHE A 196 -5.15 5.26 -11.02
CA PHE A 196 -4.09 4.61 -10.26
C PHE A 196 -3.05 4.03 -11.20
N GLU A 197 -1.79 4.26 -10.91
CA GLU A 197 -0.65 3.61 -11.53
C GLU A 197 0.04 2.70 -10.52
N VAL A 198 0.51 1.56 -10.99
CA VAL A 198 1.31 0.61 -10.22
C VAL A 198 2.61 0.37 -10.97
N GLU A 199 3.73 0.60 -10.32
CA GLU A 199 5.04 0.41 -10.89
C GLU A 199 5.36 -1.06 -11.14
N ALA A 200 6.17 -1.29 -12.17
CA ALA A 200 6.60 -2.62 -12.57
C ALA A 200 7.31 -3.40 -11.46
N TYR A 201 7.95 -2.71 -10.51
CA TYR A 201 8.53 -3.30 -9.30
C TYR A 201 7.50 -4.12 -8.49
N GLN A 202 6.25 -3.64 -8.40
CA GLN A 202 5.19 -4.31 -7.64
C GLN A 202 4.85 -5.71 -8.19
N PHE A 203 5.17 -5.98 -9.46
CA PHE A 203 4.84 -7.25 -10.10
C PHE A 203 6.02 -7.94 -10.79
N GLY A 204 7.28 -7.47 -10.56
CA GLY A 204 8.41 -8.30 -10.94
C GLY A 204 9.68 -7.60 -11.42
N LEU A 205 9.69 -6.29 -11.70
CA LEU A 205 10.93 -5.57 -12.03
C LEU A 205 11.79 -5.52 -10.77
N ASP A 206 13.01 -6.07 -10.84
CA ASP A 206 13.92 -6.18 -9.68
C ASP A 206 13.28 -6.83 -8.42
N ASN A 207 12.16 -7.55 -8.63
CA ASN A 207 11.38 -8.22 -7.60
C ASN A 207 11.06 -9.66 -8.03
N PRO A 208 11.97 -10.63 -7.80
CA PRO A 208 11.77 -12.02 -8.21
C PRO A 208 10.51 -12.68 -7.63
N ASP A 209 10.08 -12.27 -6.43
CA ASP A 209 8.85 -12.77 -5.81
C ASP A 209 7.60 -12.35 -6.59
N GLY A 210 7.58 -11.15 -7.16
CA GLY A 210 6.50 -10.69 -8.03
C GLY A 210 6.33 -11.58 -9.27
N ILE A 211 7.44 -11.99 -9.90
CA ILE A 211 7.43 -12.94 -11.02
C ILE A 211 6.97 -14.33 -10.55
N LYS A 212 7.52 -14.84 -9.45
CA LYS A 212 7.22 -16.18 -8.92
C LYS A 212 5.75 -16.33 -8.54
N THR A 213 5.17 -15.31 -7.94
CA THR A 213 3.77 -15.31 -7.50
C THR A 213 2.79 -14.96 -8.60
N GLY A 214 3.25 -14.44 -9.74
CA GLY A 214 2.41 -13.94 -10.81
C GLY A 214 1.62 -12.68 -10.40
N ALA A 215 2.25 -11.80 -9.64
CA ALA A 215 1.61 -10.59 -9.10
C ALA A 215 1.02 -9.67 -10.20
N PHE A 216 1.54 -9.70 -11.43
CA PHE A 216 0.91 -9.06 -12.58
C PHE A 216 -0.57 -9.42 -12.72
N TRP A 217 -0.92 -10.72 -12.62
CA TRP A 217 -2.29 -11.20 -12.76
C TRP A 217 -3.17 -10.84 -11.57
N PHE A 218 -2.58 -10.59 -10.40
CA PHE A 218 -3.31 -10.03 -9.28
C PHE A 218 -3.88 -8.65 -9.63
N TYR A 219 -3.06 -7.72 -10.11
CA TYR A 219 -3.51 -6.39 -10.53
C TYR A 219 -4.43 -6.45 -11.75
N TYR A 220 -4.09 -7.26 -12.75
CA TYR A 220 -4.88 -7.42 -13.97
C TYR A 220 -6.33 -7.85 -13.70
N ARG A 221 -6.53 -8.72 -12.72
CA ARG A 221 -7.86 -9.20 -12.30
C ARG A 221 -8.77 -8.07 -11.81
N TYR A 222 -8.21 -7.04 -11.19
CA TYR A 222 -8.95 -5.91 -10.64
C TYR A 222 -8.93 -4.67 -11.52
N GLY A 223 -8.76 -4.85 -12.82
CA GLY A 223 -8.95 -3.79 -13.81
C GLY A 223 -7.68 -3.07 -14.24
N PHE A 224 -6.54 -3.30 -13.60
CA PHE A 224 -5.27 -2.71 -14.06
C PHE A 224 -4.86 -3.29 -15.41
N ARG A 225 -4.28 -2.46 -16.27
CA ARG A 225 -3.81 -2.84 -17.60
C ARG A 225 -2.44 -2.22 -17.86
N PRO A 226 -1.53 -2.89 -18.58
CA PRO A 226 -0.29 -2.26 -19.03
C PRO A 226 -0.57 -0.92 -19.72
N ILE A 227 0.24 0.08 -19.43
CA ILE A 227 0.12 1.41 -20.06
C ILE A 227 0.60 1.29 -21.51
N ASP A 228 1.68 0.53 -21.75
CA ASP A 228 2.14 0.24 -23.10
C ASP A 228 1.11 -0.56 -23.91
N SER A 229 0.81 -0.08 -25.12
CA SER A 229 -0.24 -0.64 -25.98
C SER A 229 0.08 -2.05 -26.49
N LYS A 230 1.36 -2.37 -26.73
CA LYS A 230 1.79 -3.70 -27.21
C LYS A 230 1.66 -4.72 -26.08
N LEU A 231 2.13 -4.36 -24.89
CA LEU A 231 2.01 -5.21 -23.69
C LEU A 231 0.54 -5.39 -23.28
N LYS A 232 -0.29 -4.36 -23.41
CA LYS A 232 -1.73 -4.46 -23.20
C LYS A 232 -2.39 -5.51 -24.11
N LYS A 233 -1.98 -5.57 -25.39
CA LYS A 233 -2.45 -6.59 -26.34
C LYS A 233 -1.99 -7.99 -25.93
N ILE A 234 -0.69 -8.16 -25.63
CA ILE A 234 -0.13 -9.44 -25.17
C ILE A 234 -0.85 -9.92 -23.89
N ALA A 235 -1.07 -9.03 -22.91
CA ALA A 235 -1.78 -9.37 -21.68
C ALA A 235 -3.22 -9.81 -21.93
N LYS A 236 -3.93 -9.18 -22.88
CA LYS A 236 -5.26 -9.60 -23.31
C LYS A 236 -5.23 -11.02 -23.90
N ASP A 237 -4.28 -11.30 -24.80
CA ASP A 237 -4.16 -12.63 -25.44
C ASP A 237 -3.80 -13.71 -24.41
N GLU A 238 -2.89 -13.42 -23.49
CA GLU A 238 -2.56 -14.32 -22.37
C GLU A 238 -3.76 -14.57 -21.44
N SER A 239 -4.55 -13.54 -21.12
CA SER A 239 -5.75 -13.69 -20.30
C SER A 239 -6.79 -14.61 -20.93
N VAL A 240 -6.94 -14.56 -22.26
CA VAL A 240 -7.80 -15.48 -23.01
C VAL A 240 -7.29 -16.93 -22.95
N LYS A 241 -5.97 -17.14 -23.02
CA LYS A 241 -5.37 -18.48 -22.86
C LYS A 241 -5.61 -19.05 -21.46
N ILE A 242 -5.43 -18.20 -20.43
CA ILE A 242 -5.71 -18.59 -19.02
C ILE A 242 -7.18 -18.98 -18.85
N ALA A 243 -8.11 -18.22 -19.43
CA ALA A 243 -9.54 -18.50 -19.32
C ALA A 243 -9.96 -19.80 -20.05
N LYS A 244 -9.33 -20.10 -21.18
CA LYS A 244 -9.69 -21.26 -22.04
C LYS A 244 -9.00 -22.56 -21.62
N ARG A 245 -7.88 -22.53 -20.93
CA ARG A 245 -7.04 -23.71 -20.65
C ARG A 245 -6.80 -23.87 -19.15
N LYS A 246 -7.42 -24.84 -18.51
CA LYS A 246 -7.41 -25.05 -17.05
C LYS A 246 -6.01 -25.09 -16.41
N ASN A 247 -5.01 -25.57 -17.14
CA ASN A 247 -3.62 -25.74 -16.63
C ASN A 247 -2.64 -24.79 -17.32
N TYR A 248 -3.14 -23.74 -17.98
CA TYR A 248 -2.25 -22.77 -18.62
C TYR A 248 -1.73 -21.77 -17.58
N HIS A 249 -0.42 -21.58 -17.58
CA HIS A 249 0.27 -20.54 -16.83
C HIS A 249 1.10 -19.70 -17.79
N THR A 250 1.05 -18.40 -17.64
CA THR A 250 1.91 -17.47 -18.37
C THR A 250 3.38 -17.78 -18.10
N SER A 251 4.18 -17.91 -19.13
CA SER A 251 5.60 -18.23 -18.99
C SER A 251 6.37 -17.12 -18.25
N LYS A 252 7.44 -17.49 -17.54
CA LYS A 252 8.33 -16.52 -16.87
C LYS A 252 8.82 -15.44 -17.84
N LYS A 253 9.16 -15.82 -19.10
CA LYS A 253 9.60 -14.88 -20.12
C LYS A 253 8.56 -13.78 -20.39
N VAL A 254 7.29 -14.14 -20.49
CA VAL A 254 6.20 -13.18 -20.73
C VAL A 254 5.94 -12.35 -19.46
N LEU A 255 6.01 -12.95 -18.27
CA LEU A 255 5.87 -12.18 -17.02
C LEU A 255 6.97 -11.13 -16.87
N VAL A 256 8.22 -11.47 -17.22
CA VAL A 256 9.33 -10.51 -17.25
C VAL A 256 9.07 -9.42 -18.30
N GLN A 257 8.59 -9.77 -19.49
CA GLN A 257 8.26 -8.78 -20.52
C GLN A 257 7.20 -7.77 -20.04
N PHE A 258 6.23 -8.19 -19.21
CA PHE A 258 5.24 -7.26 -18.66
C PHE A 258 5.85 -6.19 -17.75
N THR A 259 7.05 -6.41 -17.20
CA THR A 259 7.73 -5.42 -16.35
C THR A 259 8.38 -4.28 -17.14
N GLU A 260 8.32 -4.30 -18.47
CA GLU A 260 8.77 -3.20 -19.33
C GLU A 260 7.78 -2.01 -19.31
N SER A 261 6.63 -2.11 -18.65
CA SER A 261 5.64 -1.05 -18.51
C SER A 261 4.96 -1.10 -17.16
N ASN A 262 4.62 0.05 -16.60
CA ASN A 262 3.72 0.15 -15.48
C ASN A 262 2.29 -0.27 -15.86
N MET A 263 1.44 -0.49 -14.86
CA MET A 263 0.02 -0.79 -15.05
C MET A 263 -0.84 0.35 -14.54
N GLY A 264 -1.86 0.73 -15.32
CA GLY A 264 -2.84 1.75 -14.96
C GLY A 264 -4.25 1.18 -14.75
N LEU A 265 -4.97 1.76 -13.78
CA LEU A 265 -6.40 1.56 -13.56
C LEU A 265 -7.12 2.90 -13.74
N GLN A 266 -7.83 3.05 -14.84
CA GLN A 266 -8.62 4.25 -15.15
C GLN A 266 -10.03 4.11 -14.60
N LEU A 267 -10.43 5.01 -13.71
CA LEU A 267 -11.76 5.04 -13.09
C LEU A 267 -12.68 6.13 -13.65
N ALA A 268 -12.12 7.12 -14.34
CA ALA A 268 -12.87 8.17 -15.03
C ALA A 268 -12.72 8.05 -16.55
N VAL A 269 -13.69 8.58 -17.29
CA VAL A 269 -13.65 8.58 -18.77
C VAL A 269 -12.64 9.61 -19.31
N LYS A 270 -12.39 10.70 -18.56
CA LYS A 270 -11.46 11.76 -18.97
C LYS A 270 -10.01 11.31 -18.85
N LYS A 271 -9.13 11.86 -19.71
CA LYS A 271 -7.67 11.69 -19.57
C LYS A 271 -7.22 12.40 -18.28
N ILE A 272 -6.51 11.70 -17.44
CA ILE A 272 -5.85 12.24 -16.25
C ILE A 272 -4.41 12.58 -16.62
N VAL A 273 -3.96 13.76 -16.24
CA VAL A 273 -2.57 14.19 -16.41
C VAL A 273 -1.75 13.61 -15.27
N SER A 274 -0.69 12.87 -15.61
CA SER A 274 0.31 12.38 -14.66
C SER A 274 1.56 13.25 -14.70
N LEU A 275 2.47 13.08 -13.74
CA LEU A 275 3.77 13.74 -13.78
C LEU A 275 4.59 13.36 -15.01
N TYR A 276 4.45 12.13 -15.49
CA TYR A 276 5.12 11.65 -16.70
C TYR A 276 4.61 12.33 -17.98
N ASP A 277 3.41 12.93 -17.95
CA ASP A 277 2.89 13.69 -19.10
C ASP A 277 3.46 15.12 -19.19
N ILE A 278 4.13 15.61 -18.14
CA ILE A 278 4.65 16.98 -18.02
C ILE A 278 6.16 17.05 -17.82
N SER A 279 6.86 15.91 -17.74
CA SER A 279 8.32 15.79 -17.59
C SER A 279 9.09 15.76 -18.91
#